data_94df99df6eed5f1516588fa37673ed15
#
_entry.id   94df99df6eed5f1516588fa37673ed15
#
_cell.length_a   1.000
_cell.length_b   1.000
_cell.length_c   1.000
_cell.angle_alpha   90.00
_cell.angle_beta   90.00
_cell.angle_gamma   90.00
#
_symmetry.space_group_name_H-M   'P 1'
#
loop_
_entity.id
_entity.type
_entity.pdbx_description
1 polymer ?
#
loop_
_entity_poly.entity_id
_entity_poly.type
_entity_poly.pdbx_seq_one_letter_code
_entity_poly.pdbx_strand_id
1 'polypeptide(L)'
;GLDVCLMVTDVLHKGSEVDQLIENPDRAFVEQHVNKGNLGKKSGKGFYTWRNGKPVKYPPNLSGYDLDSIGESLMNAYYEECQAALKDKVVKDADLADAGMIFGTGFPPFRGGPLHYFNQTAASSSHSDQPEVAANV
;
A
#
# COMPACT_ATOMS: atom_id res chain seq x y z
N GLY A 1 7.00 17.82 2.84
CA GLY A 1 6.74 17.73 4.27
C GLY A 1 5.34 17.23 4.56
N LEU A 2 5.08 16.80 5.80
CA LEU A 2 3.78 16.23 6.20
C LEU A 2 2.62 17.23 6.06
N ASP A 3 2.89 18.51 6.19
CA ASP A 3 1.93 19.59 5.88
C ASP A 3 1.51 19.61 4.41
N VAL A 4 2.44 19.37 3.50
CA VAL A 4 2.13 19.24 2.06
C VAL A 4 1.33 17.98 1.80
N CYS A 5 1.70 16.85 2.42
CA CYS A 5 0.94 15.61 2.31
C CYS A 5 -0.52 15.81 2.75
N LEU A 6 -0.73 16.46 3.90
CA LEU A 6 -2.07 16.75 4.42
C LEU A 6 -2.87 17.62 3.43
N MET A 7 -2.25 18.68 2.90
CA MET A 7 -2.89 19.54 1.91
C MET A 7 -3.26 18.80 0.61
N VAL A 8 -2.38 17.93 0.11
CA VAL A 8 -2.66 17.12 -1.09
C VAL A 8 -3.81 16.16 -0.82
N THR A 9 -3.82 15.50 0.34
CA THR A 9 -4.93 14.63 0.75
C THR A 9 -6.25 15.39 0.75
N ASP A 10 -6.30 16.60 1.33
CA ASP A 10 -7.50 17.43 1.36
C ASP A 10 -7.97 17.86 -0.04
N VAL A 11 -7.04 18.12 -0.96
CA VAL A 11 -7.37 18.48 -2.35
C VAL A 11 -7.96 17.28 -3.11
N LEU A 12 -7.35 16.11 -2.96
CA LEU A 12 -7.81 14.89 -3.64
C LEU A 12 -9.21 14.46 -3.16
N HIS A 13 -9.50 14.61 -1.87
CA HIS A 13 -10.81 14.26 -1.31
C HIS A 13 -11.92 15.22 -1.72
N LYS A 14 -11.63 16.51 -1.92
CA LYS A 14 -12.63 17.50 -2.37
C LYS A 14 -13.19 17.25 -3.77
N GLY A 15 -12.54 16.44 -4.58
CA GLY A 15 -12.96 16.11 -5.95
C GLY A 15 -13.67 14.75 -6.08
N SER A 16 -13.75 13.95 -5.01
CA SER A 16 -14.38 12.64 -5.03
C SER A 16 -15.70 12.68 -4.27
N GLU A 17 -16.69 11.91 -4.73
CA GLU A 17 -17.96 11.67 -4.01
C GLU A 17 -17.75 10.97 -2.66
N VAL A 18 -16.51 10.79 -2.26
CA VAL A 18 -16.05 10.11 -1.04
C VAL A 18 -15.93 11.12 0.13
N ASP A 19 -16.87 12.06 0.21
CA ASP A 19 -17.00 13.00 1.36
C ASP A 19 -17.26 12.25 2.70
N GLN A 20 -17.51 10.93 2.62
CA GLN A 20 -17.71 10.05 3.79
C GLN A 20 -16.41 9.51 4.40
N LEU A 21 -15.24 9.76 3.81
CA LEU A 21 -13.94 9.37 4.35
C LEU A 21 -13.31 10.43 5.27
N ILE A 22 -14.10 11.37 5.77
CA ILE A 22 -13.64 12.43 6.69
C ILE A 22 -13.11 11.86 8.02
N GLU A 23 -13.47 10.64 8.37
CA GLU A 23 -12.88 9.90 9.50
C GLU A 23 -11.74 8.94 9.08
N ASN A 24 -10.91 9.36 8.13
CA ASN A 24 -9.72 8.58 7.82
C ASN A 24 -8.71 8.68 8.98
N PRO A 25 -8.49 7.60 9.75
CA PRO A 25 -7.56 7.61 10.88
C PRO A 25 -6.13 7.96 10.46
N ASP A 26 -5.76 7.67 9.22
CA ASP A 26 -4.45 7.99 8.66
C ASP A 26 -4.28 9.50 8.48
N ARG A 27 -5.32 10.19 8.03
CA ARG A 27 -5.33 11.65 7.95
C ARG A 27 -5.16 12.28 9.32
N ALA A 28 -5.92 11.83 10.31
CA ALA A 28 -5.82 12.33 11.69
C ALA A 28 -4.43 12.11 12.29
N PHE A 29 -3.79 10.99 11.97
CA PHE A 29 -2.42 10.69 12.40
C PHE A 29 -1.40 11.67 11.81
N VAL A 30 -1.50 11.98 10.51
CA VAL A 30 -0.64 12.98 9.86
C VAL A 30 -0.90 14.37 10.42
N GLU A 31 -2.17 14.75 10.61
CA GLU A 31 -2.57 16.05 11.17
C GLU A 31 -2.01 16.29 12.57
N GLN A 32 -2.00 15.27 13.43
CA GLN A 32 -1.37 15.35 14.76
C GLN A 32 0.12 15.70 14.67
N HIS A 33 0.84 15.18 13.67
CA HIS A 33 2.24 15.51 13.45
C HIS A 33 2.41 16.93 12.99
N VAL A 34 1.57 17.39 12.06
CA VAL A 34 1.58 18.75 11.54
C VAL A 34 1.29 19.75 12.66
N ASN A 35 0.27 19.51 13.48
CA ASN A 35 -0.11 20.37 14.61
C ASN A 35 0.98 20.48 15.68
N LYS A 36 1.83 19.45 15.83
CA LYS A 36 3.02 19.46 16.70
C LYS A 36 4.25 20.11 16.04
N GLY A 37 4.14 20.63 14.81
CA GLY A 37 5.27 21.17 14.05
C GLY A 37 6.24 20.10 13.53
N ASN A 38 5.90 18.82 13.59
CA ASN A 38 6.72 17.70 13.13
C ASN A 38 6.53 17.49 11.62
N LEU A 39 7.07 18.39 10.80
CA LEU A 39 6.81 18.46 9.36
C LEU A 39 7.76 17.57 8.51
N GLY A 40 8.68 16.87 9.13
CA GLY A 40 9.69 16.04 8.46
C GLY A 40 11.06 16.72 8.36
N LYS A 41 11.74 16.54 7.24
CA LYS A 41 13.11 17.03 7.02
C LYS A 41 13.25 18.53 7.31
N LYS A 42 12.32 19.36 6.89
CA LYS A 42 12.38 20.83 7.02
C LYS A 42 12.29 21.33 8.46
N SER A 43 11.65 20.57 9.36
CA SER A 43 11.55 20.86 10.80
C SER A 43 12.50 20.01 11.66
N GLY A 44 13.30 19.15 11.04
CA GLY A 44 14.19 18.23 11.73
C GLY A 44 13.48 17.02 12.37
N LYS A 45 12.17 16.99 12.34
CA LYS A 45 11.35 15.92 12.94
C LYS A 45 10.07 15.70 12.14
N GLY A 46 9.67 14.46 12.00
CA GLY A 46 8.44 13.97 11.39
C GLY A 46 8.20 12.55 11.88
N PHE A 47 7.89 11.61 11.00
CA PHE A 47 7.94 10.17 11.33
C PHE A 47 9.35 9.71 11.72
N TYR A 48 10.36 10.39 11.18
CA TYR A 48 11.76 10.20 11.55
C TYR A 48 12.32 11.48 12.18
N THR A 49 13.35 11.33 13.02
CA THR A 49 14.25 12.42 13.38
C THR A 49 15.24 12.62 12.24
N TRP A 50 15.50 13.87 11.85
CA TRP A 50 16.41 14.23 10.78
C TRP A 50 17.65 14.91 11.33
N ARG A 51 18.84 14.46 10.93
CA ARG A 51 20.12 15.09 11.26
C ARG A 51 20.94 15.27 9.98
N ASN A 52 21.45 16.47 9.74
CA ASN A 52 22.24 16.79 8.54
C ASN A 52 21.54 16.38 7.23
N GLY A 53 20.22 16.59 7.15
CA GLY A 53 19.43 16.27 5.98
C GLY A 53 19.14 14.78 5.73
N LYS A 54 19.55 13.89 6.65
CA LYS A 54 19.34 12.43 6.57
C LYS A 54 18.44 11.96 7.71
N PRO A 55 17.55 10.99 7.47
CA PRO A 55 16.75 10.39 8.53
C PRO A 55 17.65 9.54 9.44
N VAL A 56 17.48 9.68 10.74
CA VAL A 56 18.09 8.78 11.72
C VAL A 56 17.22 7.52 11.76
N LYS A 57 17.78 6.41 11.29
CA LYS A 57 17.11 5.10 11.31
C LYS A 57 17.54 4.34 12.55
N TYR A 58 16.57 3.88 13.31
CA TYR A 58 16.78 2.92 14.40
C TYR A 58 16.34 1.55 13.92
N PRO A 59 16.96 0.46 14.41
CA PRO A 59 16.45 -0.87 14.14
C PRO A 59 14.97 -0.94 14.56
N PRO A 60 14.05 -1.39 13.67
CA PRO A 60 12.65 -1.49 14.05
C PRO A 60 12.48 -2.59 15.10
N ASN A 61 11.65 -2.34 16.10
CA ASN A 61 11.16 -3.41 16.96
C ASN A 61 9.96 -4.05 16.26
N LEU A 62 10.16 -5.22 15.67
CA LEU A 62 9.14 -5.98 14.95
C LEU A 62 8.51 -7.09 15.82
N SER A 63 8.87 -7.15 17.10
CA SER A 63 8.32 -8.13 18.03
C SER A 63 6.80 -7.92 18.18
N GLY A 64 6.04 -8.97 17.95
CA GLY A 64 4.57 -8.94 18.05
C GLY A 64 3.83 -8.48 16.80
N TYR A 65 4.54 -8.17 15.70
CA TYR A 65 3.92 -7.88 14.41
C TYR A 65 4.00 -9.09 13.49
N ASP A 66 2.87 -9.49 12.93
CA ASP A 66 2.80 -10.44 11.82
C ASP A 66 3.05 -9.67 10.51
N LEU A 67 4.29 -9.71 10.04
CA LEU A 67 4.70 -8.97 8.84
C LEU A 67 4.09 -9.54 7.56
N ASP A 68 3.80 -10.84 7.53
CA ASP A 68 3.20 -11.47 6.37
C ASP A 68 1.75 -11.00 6.22
N SER A 69 0.97 -11.02 7.30
CA SER A 69 -0.40 -10.51 7.33
C SER A 69 -0.48 -9.01 6.98
N ILE A 70 0.45 -8.20 7.48
CA ILE A 70 0.54 -6.78 7.13
C ILE A 70 0.85 -6.62 5.64
N GLY A 71 1.80 -7.41 5.13
CA GLY A 71 2.17 -7.41 3.72
C GLY A 71 0.99 -7.78 2.82
N GLU A 72 0.25 -8.82 3.16
CA GLU A 72 -0.95 -9.25 2.44
C GLU A 72 -2.03 -8.16 2.44
N SER A 73 -2.28 -7.53 3.58
CA SER A 73 -3.26 -6.43 3.69
C SER A 73 -2.89 -5.25 2.78
N LEU A 74 -1.61 -4.85 2.75
CA LEU A 74 -1.13 -3.79 1.87
C LEU A 74 -1.25 -4.18 0.38
N MET A 75 -0.95 -5.44 0.04
CA MET A 75 -1.05 -5.93 -1.33
C MET A 75 -2.50 -6.03 -1.79
N ASN A 76 -3.44 -6.38 -0.88
CA ASN A 76 -4.87 -6.39 -1.17
C ASN A 76 -5.37 -5.00 -1.63
N ALA A 77 -4.95 -3.93 -0.99
CA ALA A 77 -5.31 -2.57 -1.39
C ALA A 77 -4.88 -2.26 -2.84
N TYR A 78 -3.66 -2.65 -3.24
CA TYR A 78 -3.22 -2.52 -4.63
C TYR A 78 -4.09 -3.32 -5.61
N TYR A 79 -4.45 -4.53 -5.22
CA TYR A 79 -5.28 -5.40 -6.05
C TYR A 79 -6.67 -4.82 -6.26
N GLU A 80 -7.33 -4.37 -5.19
CA GLU A 80 -8.68 -3.78 -5.24
C GLU A 80 -8.72 -2.55 -6.13
N GLU A 81 -7.75 -1.65 -6.04
CA GLU A 81 -7.65 -0.47 -6.89
C GLU A 81 -7.40 -0.83 -8.37
N CYS A 82 -6.56 -1.82 -8.65
CA CYS A 82 -6.36 -2.30 -10.01
C CYS A 82 -7.63 -2.93 -10.60
N GLN A 83 -8.39 -3.67 -9.80
CA GLN A 83 -9.69 -4.23 -10.20
C GLN A 83 -10.72 -3.12 -10.46
N ALA A 84 -10.78 -2.10 -9.62
CA ALA A 84 -11.63 -0.94 -9.83
C ALA A 84 -11.29 -0.21 -11.13
N ALA A 85 -9.99 0.04 -11.39
CA ALA A 85 -9.53 0.67 -12.63
C ALA A 85 -9.88 -0.12 -13.90
N LEU A 86 -9.85 -1.45 -13.84
CA LEU A 86 -10.31 -2.31 -14.94
C LEU A 86 -11.83 -2.23 -15.13
N LYS A 87 -12.59 -2.32 -14.04
CA LYS A 87 -14.05 -2.24 -14.04
C LYS A 87 -14.54 -0.92 -14.62
N ASP A 88 -13.89 0.17 -14.23
CA ASP A 88 -14.21 1.53 -14.65
C ASP A 88 -13.60 1.87 -16.03
N LYS A 89 -12.93 0.91 -16.67
CA LYS A 89 -12.28 1.05 -17.97
C LYS A 89 -11.25 2.19 -18.05
N VAL A 90 -10.62 2.51 -16.93
CA VAL A 90 -9.47 3.44 -16.87
C VAL A 90 -8.28 2.85 -17.60
N VAL A 91 -8.11 1.53 -17.51
CA VAL A 91 -7.14 0.75 -18.27
C VAL A 91 -7.85 -0.33 -19.07
N LYS A 92 -7.26 -0.73 -20.19
CA LYS A 92 -7.87 -1.64 -21.15
C LYS A 92 -7.90 -3.09 -20.67
N ASP A 93 -6.81 -3.55 -20.07
CA ASP A 93 -6.61 -4.93 -19.65
C ASP A 93 -5.68 -5.03 -18.43
N ALA A 94 -5.56 -6.24 -17.89
CA ALA A 94 -4.78 -6.50 -16.69
C ALA A 94 -3.27 -6.27 -16.89
N ASP A 95 -2.73 -6.58 -18.07
CA ASP A 95 -1.31 -6.42 -18.35
C ASP A 95 -0.92 -4.93 -18.35
N LEU A 96 -1.79 -4.08 -18.88
CA LEU A 96 -1.58 -2.61 -18.83
C LEU A 96 -1.72 -2.06 -17.41
N ALA A 97 -2.63 -2.60 -16.60
CA ALA A 97 -2.75 -2.24 -15.19
C ALA A 97 -1.47 -2.59 -14.44
N ASP A 98 -0.99 -3.82 -14.58
CA ASP A 98 0.24 -4.31 -13.95
C ASP A 98 1.47 -3.52 -14.41
N ALA A 99 1.60 -3.24 -15.71
CA ALA A 99 2.67 -2.40 -16.24
C ALA A 99 2.60 -0.97 -15.68
N GLY A 100 1.40 -0.38 -15.61
CA GLY A 100 1.18 0.93 -15.01
C GLY A 100 1.62 1.00 -13.56
N MET A 101 1.33 -0.04 -12.78
CA MET A 101 1.74 -0.14 -11.37
C MET A 101 3.26 -0.31 -11.23
N ILE A 102 3.88 -1.13 -12.07
CA ILE A 102 5.35 -1.33 -12.06
C ILE A 102 6.06 -0.01 -12.39
N PHE A 103 5.69 0.65 -13.48
CA PHE A 103 6.39 1.85 -13.95
C PHE A 103 5.97 3.12 -13.22
N GLY A 104 4.71 3.22 -12.78
CA GLY A 104 4.15 4.41 -12.14
C GLY A 104 4.42 4.49 -10.65
N THR A 105 4.33 3.36 -9.93
CA THR A 105 4.45 3.33 -8.46
C THR A 105 5.71 2.64 -7.97
N GLY A 106 6.47 1.97 -8.85
CA GLY A 106 7.64 1.19 -8.46
C GLY A 106 7.28 -0.17 -7.85
N PHE A 107 6.13 -0.72 -8.20
CA PHE A 107 5.79 -2.09 -7.80
C PHE A 107 6.88 -3.07 -8.25
N PRO A 108 7.27 -4.07 -7.44
CA PRO A 108 8.37 -4.97 -7.75
C PRO A 108 8.17 -5.71 -9.07
N PRO A 109 8.99 -5.47 -10.13
CA PRO A 109 8.79 -6.06 -11.45
C PRO A 109 8.85 -7.59 -11.45
N PHE A 110 9.66 -8.17 -10.57
CA PHE A 110 9.81 -9.62 -10.46
C PHE A 110 8.56 -10.34 -9.94
N ARG A 111 7.55 -9.59 -9.44
CA ARG A 111 6.25 -10.12 -9.05
C ARG A 111 5.20 -10.01 -10.16
N GLY A 112 5.53 -9.39 -11.30
CA GLY A 112 4.68 -9.29 -12.48
C GLY A 112 3.54 -8.26 -12.41
N GLY A 113 3.41 -7.54 -11.31
CA GLY A 113 2.33 -6.59 -11.05
C GLY A 113 1.30 -7.11 -10.03
N PRO A 114 0.41 -6.23 -9.51
CA PRO A 114 -0.56 -6.59 -8.48
C PRO A 114 -1.54 -7.68 -8.91
N LEU A 115 -2.12 -7.58 -10.10
CA LEU A 115 -3.11 -8.53 -10.60
C LEU A 115 -2.48 -9.89 -10.87
N HIS A 116 -1.31 -9.91 -11.51
CA HIS A 116 -0.57 -11.14 -11.75
C HIS A 116 -0.18 -11.83 -10.44
N TYR A 117 0.34 -11.08 -9.48
CA TYR A 117 0.73 -11.60 -8.17
C TYR A 117 -0.44 -12.28 -7.44
N PHE A 118 -1.60 -11.64 -7.41
CA PHE A 118 -2.79 -12.20 -6.76
C PHE A 118 -3.31 -13.45 -7.45
N ASN A 119 -3.35 -13.45 -8.77
CA ASN A 119 -3.81 -14.60 -9.53
C ASN A 119 -2.90 -15.84 -9.30
N GLN A 120 -1.60 -15.64 -9.16
CA GLN A 120 -0.67 -16.72 -8.85
C GLN A 120 -0.84 -17.25 -7.42
N THR A 121 -1.00 -16.37 -6.44
CA THR A 121 -1.17 -16.79 -5.04
C THR A 121 -2.50 -17.52 -4.83
N ALA A 122 -3.58 -17.05 -5.46
CA ALA A 122 -4.87 -17.71 -5.43
C ALA A 122 -4.83 -19.11 -6.09
N ALA A 123 -4.12 -19.26 -7.20
CA ALA A 123 -3.93 -20.55 -7.86
C ALA A 123 -3.09 -21.53 -7.01
N SER A 124 -2.11 -21.02 -6.29
CA SER A 124 -1.25 -21.83 -5.42
C SER A 124 -1.98 -22.35 -4.18
N SER A 125 -2.87 -21.55 -3.60
CA SER A 125 -3.66 -21.93 -2.43
C SER A 125 -4.76 -22.96 -2.76
N SER A 126 -5.26 -22.97 -3.99
CA SER A 126 -6.26 -23.97 -4.43
C SER A 126 -5.66 -25.35 -4.73
N HIS A 127 -4.34 -25.48 -4.84
CA HIS A 127 -3.66 -26.73 -5.14
C HIS A 127 -3.19 -27.50 -3.89
N SER A 128 -3.22 -26.88 -2.72
CA SER A 128 -2.79 -27.49 -1.45
C SER A 128 -3.90 -28.30 -0.74
N ASP A 129 -5.12 -28.33 -1.27
CA ASP A 129 -6.28 -28.99 -0.65
C ASP A 129 -6.72 -30.28 -1.36
N GLN A 130 -5.84 -30.92 -2.13
CA GLN A 130 -6.11 -32.28 -2.59
C GLN A 130 -5.56 -33.29 -1.57
N PRO A 131 -6.41 -34.09 -0.92
CA PRO A 131 -5.95 -35.19 -0.07
C PRO A 131 -5.20 -36.19 -0.95
N GLU A 132 -3.97 -36.49 -0.55
CA GLU A 132 -3.15 -37.56 -1.10
C GLU A 132 -3.94 -38.87 -1.00
N VAL A 133 -4.49 -39.32 -2.13
CA VAL A 133 -5.14 -40.65 -2.20
C VAL A 133 -4.02 -41.67 -2.12
N ALA A 134 -3.83 -42.21 -0.93
CA ALA A 134 -2.96 -43.33 -0.68
C ALA A 134 -3.38 -44.51 -1.59
N ALA A 135 -2.63 -44.76 -2.65
CA ALA A 135 -2.72 -46.00 -3.41
C ALA A 135 -2.04 -47.12 -2.61
N ASN A 136 -2.84 -47.82 -1.83
CA ASN A 136 -2.48 -49.13 -1.36
C ASN A 136 -2.81 -50.15 -2.47
N VAL A 137 -1.79 -50.76 -3.04
CA VAL A 137 -1.80 -52.16 -3.50
C VAL A 137 -0.40 -52.73 -3.29
#